data_d80ff216af7fc14385ee1ba1088c3a17
#
_entry.id   d80ff216af7fc14385ee1ba1088c3a17
#
_cell.length_a   1.000
_cell.length_b   1.000
_cell.length_c   1.000
_cell.angle_alpha   90.00
_cell.angle_beta   90.00
_cell.angle_gamma   90.00
#
_symmetry.space_group_name_H-M   'P 1'
#
loop_
_entity.id
_entity.type
_entity.pdbx_description
1 polymer ?
#
loop_
_entity_poly.entity_id
_entity_poly.type
_entity_poly.pdbx_seq_one_letter_code
_entity_poly.pdbx_strand_id
1 'polypeptide(L)'
;ARSGCSCSVNVSTCCPDAKSSYAKKIGYKNEELKDLPDTVLNTLAGCGNPTAFADLKEGETVLDLGSGGGIDAFLAAKKVGVAGEVIGVDMTEDMIKLANENKKKMNTKNVEFRLGEIENLPVEDNSVDVIISNCVINLSPDKDKVFKEAFRALKPGGRMLVSDIVTQGELPDEIRKDPEM
;
A
#
# COMPACT_ATOMS: atom_id res chain seq x y z
N ALA A 1 30.97 26.81 -5.51
CA ALA A 1 31.44 25.63 -4.77
C ALA A 1 30.29 24.64 -4.72
N ARG A 2 30.36 23.54 -5.50
CA ARG A 2 29.42 22.43 -5.47
C ARG A 2 29.98 21.44 -4.44
N SER A 3 29.35 21.32 -3.28
CA SER A 3 29.62 20.26 -2.33
C SER A 3 28.94 18.98 -2.83
N GLY A 4 29.74 18.09 -3.45
CA GLY A 4 29.29 16.77 -3.84
C GLY A 4 29.15 15.88 -2.63
N CYS A 5 27.94 15.37 -2.39
CA CYS A 5 27.70 14.31 -1.44
C CYS A 5 28.09 12.99 -2.10
N SER A 6 29.19 12.37 -1.64
CA SER A 6 29.63 11.05 -2.10
C SER A 6 28.89 10.00 -1.27
N CYS A 7 27.90 9.34 -1.85
CA CYS A 7 27.19 8.23 -1.23
C CYS A 7 27.89 6.91 -1.56
N SER A 8 28.71 6.41 -0.64
CA SER A 8 29.16 5.01 -0.63
C SER A 8 28.21 4.18 0.23
N VAL A 9 27.50 3.29 -0.43
CA VAL A 9 26.88 2.02 0.04
C VAL A 9 26.39 1.97 1.49
N ASN A 10 25.44 2.84 1.88
CA ASN A 10 24.48 2.59 2.97
C ASN A 10 23.38 3.66 2.90
N VAL A 11 22.28 3.33 2.24
CA VAL A 11 21.22 4.30 1.87
C VAL A 11 20.35 4.76 3.07
N SER A 12 20.54 4.19 4.25
CA SER A 12 19.61 4.37 5.37
C SER A 12 19.86 5.56 6.29
N THR A 13 20.94 6.35 6.12
CA THR A 13 21.27 7.35 7.16
C THR A 13 21.59 8.77 6.66
N CYS A 14 21.66 9.03 5.35
CA CYS A 14 22.22 10.30 4.86
C CYS A 14 21.21 11.36 4.40
N CYS A 15 19.92 11.06 4.21
CA CYS A 15 18.92 12.05 3.76
C CYS A 15 17.53 11.76 4.33
N PRO A 16 17.16 12.29 5.49
CA PRO A 16 15.80 12.19 6.02
C PRO A 16 14.75 12.77 5.07
N ASP A 17 15.12 13.73 4.21
CA ASP A 17 14.24 14.35 3.24
C ASP A 17 13.97 13.50 1.97
N ALA A 18 14.75 12.48 1.69
CA ALA A 18 14.65 11.74 0.43
C ALA A 18 13.34 10.95 0.30
N LYS A 19 12.85 10.34 1.38
CA LYS A 19 11.61 9.55 1.37
C LYS A 19 10.37 10.40 1.40
N SER A 20 10.37 11.50 2.16
CA SER A 20 9.32 12.52 2.11
C SER A 20 9.24 13.15 0.70
N SER A 21 10.37 13.37 0.05
CA SER A 21 10.43 13.85 -1.33
C SER A 21 9.87 12.82 -2.33
N TYR A 22 10.15 11.51 -2.12
CA TYR A 22 9.60 10.44 -2.95
C TYR A 22 8.08 10.33 -2.80
N ALA A 23 7.56 10.29 -1.56
CA ALA A 23 6.14 10.26 -1.29
C ALA A 23 5.38 11.38 -2.02
N LYS A 24 5.91 12.60 -2.00
CA LYS A 24 5.34 13.74 -2.74
C LYS A 24 5.32 13.53 -4.24
N LYS A 25 6.39 12.95 -4.82
CA LYS A 25 6.47 12.69 -6.26
C LYS A 25 5.41 11.70 -6.74
N ILE A 26 5.03 10.75 -5.89
CA ILE A 26 3.99 9.75 -6.19
C ILE A 26 2.59 10.16 -5.72
N GLY A 27 2.42 11.43 -5.31
CA GLY A 27 1.10 12.04 -5.11
C GLY A 27 0.60 12.16 -3.68
N TYR A 28 1.39 11.82 -2.65
CA TYR A 28 1.00 12.07 -1.26
C TYR A 28 1.20 13.55 -0.89
N LYS A 29 0.23 14.12 -0.18
CA LYS A 29 0.28 15.50 0.29
C LYS A 29 1.03 15.60 1.62
N ASN A 30 1.66 16.76 1.88
CA ASN A 30 2.37 17.01 3.15
C ASN A 30 1.46 16.81 4.37
N GLU A 31 0.20 17.23 4.26
CA GLU A 31 -0.79 17.13 5.33
C GLU A 31 -1.13 15.67 5.66
N GLU A 32 -1.07 14.78 4.65
CA GLU A 32 -1.31 13.35 4.83
C GLU A 32 -0.14 12.67 5.55
N LEU A 33 1.10 13.11 5.26
CA LEU A 33 2.33 12.48 5.74
C LEU A 33 2.78 12.97 7.12
N LYS A 34 2.44 14.20 7.52
CA LYS A 34 2.98 14.87 8.73
C LYS A 34 2.73 14.12 10.04
N ASP A 35 1.63 13.36 10.11
CA ASP A 35 1.23 12.63 11.31
C ASP A 35 1.67 11.15 11.27
N LEU A 36 2.34 10.73 10.19
CA LEU A 36 2.83 9.37 10.05
C LEU A 36 4.24 9.24 10.65
N PRO A 37 4.50 8.18 11.43
CA PRO A 37 5.85 7.91 11.94
C PRO A 37 6.84 7.65 10.81
N ASP A 38 8.11 7.98 11.03
CA ASP A 38 9.20 7.68 10.08
C ASP A 38 9.26 6.20 9.71
N THR A 39 8.91 5.31 10.65
CA THR A 39 8.85 3.86 10.43
C THR A 39 7.83 3.47 9.36
N VAL A 40 6.72 4.21 9.22
CA VAL A 40 5.74 4.03 8.12
C VAL A 40 6.31 4.56 6.81
N LEU A 41 6.83 5.79 6.82
CA LEU A 41 7.40 6.44 5.64
C LEU A 41 8.59 5.65 5.07
N ASN A 42 9.34 4.97 5.93
CA ASN A 42 10.51 4.18 5.55
C ASN A 42 10.17 2.91 4.76
N THR A 43 8.94 2.42 4.83
CA THR A 43 8.45 1.25 4.07
C THR A 43 7.72 1.62 2.79
N LEU A 44 7.61 2.90 2.45
CA LEU A 44 6.94 3.34 1.24
C LEU A 44 7.70 2.84 0.00
N ALA A 45 7.07 1.96 -0.75
CA ALA A 45 7.54 1.41 -2.02
C ALA A 45 6.47 1.50 -3.13
N GLY A 46 5.41 2.27 -2.91
CA GLY A 46 4.30 2.42 -3.85
C GLY A 46 4.63 3.25 -5.09
N CYS A 47 3.78 3.14 -6.11
CA CYS A 47 3.90 3.87 -7.38
C CYS A 47 2.93 5.06 -7.47
N GLY A 48 2.03 5.21 -6.50
CA GLY A 48 1.03 6.27 -6.48
C GLY A 48 0.40 6.43 -5.10
N ASN A 49 -0.68 7.21 -5.05
CA ASN A 49 -1.51 7.40 -3.85
C ASN A 49 -2.94 6.91 -4.14
N PRO A 50 -3.23 5.61 -3.99
CA PRO A 50 -4.56 5.08 -4.29
C PRO A 50 -5.64 5.68 -3.38
N THR A 51 -5.29 6.09 -2.16
CA THR A 51 -6.24 6.69 -1.24
C THR A 51 -6.74 8.06 -1.71
N ALA A 52 -5.94 8.79 -2.53
CA ALA A 52 -6.35 10.09 -3.07
C ALA A 52 -7.50 9.97 -4.09
N PHE A 53 -7.55 8.86 -4.82
CA PHE A 53 -8.52 8.62 -5.90
C PHE A 53 -9.69 7.71 -5.47
N ALA A 54 -9.59 7.06 -4.31
CA ALA A 54 -10.57 6.07 -3.86
C ALA A 54 -11.92 6.67 -3.45
N ASP A 55 -12.04 8.02 -3.35
CA ASP A 55 -13.26 8.69 -2.87
C ASP A 55 -13.84 7.99 -1.63
N LEU A 56 -12.97 7.73 -0.63
CA LEU A 56 -13.33 7.01 0.58
C LEU A 56 -14.34 7.80 1.39
N LYS A 57 -15.40 7.14 1.84
CA LYS A 57 -16.49 7.72 2.61
C LYS A 57 -16.44 7.26 4.05
N GLU A 58 -16.96 8.08 4.94
CA GLU A 58 -17.09 7.73 6.34
C GLU A 58 -17.94 6.47 6.52
N GLY A 59 -17.49 5.55 7.37
CA GLY A 59 -18.15 4.29 7.66
C GLY A 59 -17.85 3.14 6.68
N GLU A 60 -17.08 3.36 5.60
CA GLU A 60 -16.72 2.28 4.68
C GLU A 60 -15.71 1.31 5.29
N THR A 61 -15.79 0.05 4.88
CA THR A 61 -14.79 -0.99 5.13
C THR A 61 -13.83 -1.02 3.94
N VAL A 62 -12.54 -0.78 4.18
CA VAL A 62 -11.48 -0.73 3.17
C VAL A 62 -10.53 -1.89 3.35
N LEU A 63 -10.16 -2.55 2.25
CA LEU A 63 -9.12 -3.56 2.19
C LEU A 63 -7.90 -3.02 1.43
N ASP A 64 -6.73 -3.06 2.07
CA ASP A 64 -5.45 -2.64 1.50
C ASP A 64 -4.61 -3.86 1.15
N LEU A 65 -4.39 -4.10 -0.15
CA LEU A 65 -3.61 -5.23 -0.65
C LEU A 65 -2.11 -4.89 -0.66
N GLY A 66 -1.30 -5.72 0.01
CA GLY A 66 0.13 -5.48 0.16
C GLY A 66 0.41 -4.26 1.04
N SER A 67 -0.21 -4.22 2.20
CA SER A 67 -0.22 -3.02 3.07
C SER A 67 1.15 -2.60 3.61
N GLY A 68 2.18 -3.47 3.54
CA GLY A 68 3.52 -3.18 4.04
C GLY A 68 3.52 -2.64 5.46
N GLY A 69 4.20 -1.53 5.70
CA GLY A 69 4.23 -0.84 7.00
C GLY A 69 2.95 -0.06 7.34
N GLY A 70 1.92 -0.10 6.49
CA GLY A 70 0.56 0.40 6.74
C GLY A 70 0.26 1.82 6.25
N ILE A 71 1.06 2.42 5.35
CA ILE A 71 0.89 3.83 4.96
C ILE A 71 -0.52 4.09 4.41
N ASP A 72 -0.94 3.34 3.38
CA ASP A 72 -2.24 3.53 2.75
C ASP A 72 -3.39 3.14 3.68
N ALA A 73 -3.21 2.08 4.48
CA ALA A 73 -4.17 1.68 5.51
C ALA A 73 -4.40 2.79 6.56
N PHE A 74 -3.36 3.45 7.06
CA PHE A 74 -3.52 4.55 8.02
C PHE A 74 -4.16 5.80 7.40
N LEU A 75 -3.84 6.11 6.15
CA LEU A 75 -4.47 7.22 5.43
C LEU A 75 -5.95 6.92 5.14
N ALA A 76 -6.28 5.69 4.75
CA ALA A 76 -7.65 5.24 4.58
C ALA A 76 -8.43 5.32 5.90
N ALA A 77 -7.83 4.87 7.01
CA ALA A 77 -8.47 4.90 8.32
C ALA A 77 -8.88 6.31 8.79
N LYS A 78 -8.03 7.30 8.49
CA LYS A 78 -8.37 8.71 8.75
C LYS A 78 -9.57 9.17 7.93
N LYS A 79 -9.69 8.71 6.67
CA LYS A 79 -10.78 9.11 5.75
C LYS A 79 -12.11 8.44 6.08
N VAL A 80 -12.09 7.13 6.40
CA VAL A 80 -13.33 6.41 6.75
C VAL A 80 -13.82 6.71 8.16
N GLY A 81 -13.01 7.34 9.00
CA GLY A 81 -13.38 7.76 10.34
C GLY A 81 -13.60 6.61 11.31
N VAL A 82 -14.12 6.94 12.48
CA VAL A 82 -14.30 5.97 13.59
C VAL A 82 -15.41 4.94 13.35
N ALA A 83 -16.30 5.21 12.41
CA ALA A 83 -17.39 4.31 12.04
C ALA A 83 -16.97 3.32 10.91
N GLY A 84 -15.85 3.60 10.24
CA GLY A 84 -15.30 2.74 9.20
C GLY A 84 -14.18 1.85 9.74
N GLU A 85 -13.80 0.87 8.93
CA GLU A 85 -12.75 -0.10 9.26
C GLU A 85 -11.77 -0.24 8.07
N VAL A 86 -10.51 -0.50 8.38
CA VAL A 86 -9.49 -0.80 7.37
C VAL A 86 -8.80 -2.11 7.71
N ILE A 87 -8.71 -2.99 6.72
CA ILE A 87 -8.00 -4.26 6.82
C ILE A 87 -6.80 -4.18 5.88
N GLY A 88 -5.58 -4.23 6.42
CA GLY A 88 -4.35 -4.35 5.64
C GLY A 88 -3.92 -5.81 5.54
N VAL A 89 -3.64 -6.29 4.34
CA VAL A 89 -3.13 -7.65 4.11
C VAL A 89 -1.73 -7.58 3.53
N ASP A 90 -0.81 -8.35 4.10
CA ASP A 90 0.54 -8.52 3.58
C ASP A 90 1.02 -9.95 3.80
N MET A 91 1.80 -10.49 2.87
CA MET A 91 2.32 -11.86 2.95
C MET A 91 3.56 -11.99 3.83
N THR A 92 4.15 -10.87 4.25
CA THR A 92 5.40 -10.81 4.98
C THR A 92 5.16 -10.60 6.47
N GLU A 93 5.54 -11.57 7.31
CA GLU A 93 5.36 -11.49 8.77
C GLU A 93 6.02 -10.25 9.38
N ASP A 94 7.21 -9.87 8.89
CA ASP A 94 7.94 -8.70 9.39
C ASP A 94 7.20 -7.39 9.06
N MET A 95 6.51 -7.30 7.90
CA MET A 95 5.69 -6.14 7.56
C MET A 95 4.44 -6.06 8.45
N ILE A 96 3.76 -7.18 8.68
CA ILE A 96 2.61 -7.23 9.60
C ILE A 96 3.02 -6.84 11.03
N LYS A 97 4.18 -7.30 11.49
CA LYS A 97 4.75 -6.91 12.79
C LYS A 97 4.98 -5.41 12.89
N LEU A 98 5.66 -4.86 11.88
CA LEU A 98 5.94 -3.43 11.79
C LEU A 98 4.67 -2.58 11.70
N ALA A 99 3.69 -3.00 10.89
CA ALA A 99 2.40 -2.34 10.76
C ALA A 99 1.64 -2.31 12.09
N ASN A 100 1.66 -3.41 12.85
CA ASN A 100 1.06 -3.47 14.19
C ASN A 100 1.80 -2.60 15.22
N GLU A 101 3.12 -2.48 15.15
CA GLU A 101 3.90 -1.54 15.96
C GLU A 101 3.54 -0.09 15.63
N ASN A 102 3.42 0.24 14.35
CA ASN A 102 3.00 1.55 13.89
C ASN A 102 1.57 1.88 14.32
N LYS A 103 0.64 0.92 14.22
CA LYS A 103 -0.72 1.03 14.74
C LYS A 103 -0.76 1.43 16.22
N LYS A 104 0.10 0.78 17.03
CA LYS A 104 0.23 1.12 18.48
C LYS A 104 0.76 2.53 18.69
N LYS A 105 1.82 2.92 17.96
CA LYS A 105 2.41 4.27 18.05
C LYS A 105 1.41 5.37 17.67
N MET A 106 0.59 5.11 16.64
CA MET A 106 -0.42 6.05 16.15
C MET A 106 -1.73 6.00 16.95
N ASN A 107 -1.87 5.03 17.87
CA ASN A 107 -3.13 4.78 18.62
C ASN A 107 -4.36 4.65 17.70
N THR A 108 -4.17 4.08 16.50
CA THR A 108 -5.23 3.89 15.50
C THR A 108 -6.03 2.64 15.86
N LYS A 109 -7.35 2.76 16.06
CA LYS A 109 -8.20 1.65 16.54
C LYS A 109 -8.93 0.93 15.42
N ASN A 110 -9.25 1.63 14.34
CA ASN A 110 -10.05 1.15 13.22
C ASN A 110 -9.20 0.59 12.05
N VAL A 111 -8.03 0.03 12.37
CA VAL A 111 -7.18 -0.69 11.41
C VAL A 111 -6.86 -2.06 11.98
N GLU A 112 -6.93 -3.09 11.16
CA GLU A 112 -6.46 -4.44 11.45
C GLU A 112 -5.43 -4.86 10.38
N PHE A 113 -4.35 -5.55 10.78
CA PHE A 113 -3.38 -6.10 9.83
C PHE A 113 -3.39 -7.62 9.92
N ARG A 114 -3.56 -8.28 8.77
CA ARG A 114 -3.66 -9.73 8.62
C ARG A 114 -2.54 -10.26 7.74
N LEU A 115 -1.89 -11.33 8.18
CA LEU A 115 -0.97 -12.09 7.36
C LEU A 115 -1.76 -12.88 6.32
N GLY A 116 -1.40 -12.75 5.05
CA GLY A 116 -2.08 -13.47 3.98
C GLY A 116 -1.56 -13.10 2.59
N GLU A 117 -1.87 -13.95 1.63
CA GLU A 117 -1.56 -13.74 0.22
C GLU A 117 -2.73 -13.04 -0.48
N ILE A 118 -2.42 -12.19 -1.45
CA ILE A 118 -3.46 -11.48 -2.22
C ILE A 118 -4.25 -12.40 -3.15
N GLU A 119 -3.71 -13.58 -3.45
CA GLU A 119 -4.37 -14.67 -4.17
C GLU A 119 -5.33 -15.50 -3.31
N ASN A 120 -5.32 -15.30 -1.97
CA ASN A 120 -6.20 -16.00 -1.03
C ASN A 120 -6.46 -15.10 0.19
N LEU A 121 -7.31 -14.12 0.00
CA LEU A 121 -7.55 -13.04 0.96
C LEU A 121 -8.19 -13.56 2.27
N PRO A 122 -7.62 -13.23 3.44
CA PRO A 122 -8.16 -13.62 4.74
C PRO A 122 -9.34 -12.73 5.17
N VAL A 123 -10.32 -12.58 4.26
CA VAL A 123 -11.56 -11.81 4.48
C VAL A 123 -12.75 -12.58 3.94
N GLU A 124 -13.94 -12.31 4.48
CA GLU A 124 -15.17 -12.96 4.07
C GLU A 124 -15.68 -12.45 2.72
N ASP A 125 -16.58 -13.22 2.09
CA ASP A 125 -17.26 -12.82 0.87
C ASP A 125 -18.12 -11.57 1.11
N ASN A 126 -18.14 -10.67 0.14
CA ASN A 126 -18.99 -9.47 0.17
C ASN A 126 -18.84 -8.67 1.49
N SER A 127 -17.61 -8.57 2.01
CA SER A 127 -17.35 -7.94 3.32
C SER A 127 -16.78 -6.52 3.23
N VAL A 128 -16.19 -6.12 2.09
CA VAL A 128 -15.52 -4.83 1.95
C VAL A 128 -16.19 -3.92 0.93
N ASP A 129 -16.21 -2.62 1.20
CA ASP A 129 -16.79 -1.61 0.30
C ASP A 129 -15.77 -1.14 -0.74
N VAL A 130 -14.50 -1.08 -0.35
CA VAL A 130 -13.41 -0.56 -1.20
C VAL A 130 -12.18 -1.44 -1.06
N ILE A 131 -11.53 -1.73 -2.19
CA ILE A 131 -10.20 -2.31 -2.21
C ILE A 131 -9.23 -1.27 -2.77
N ILE A 132 -8.10 -1.08 -2.11
CA ILE A 132 -6.97 -0.30 -2.60
C ILE A 132 -5.75 -1.19 -2.78
N SER A 133 -4.92 -0.87 -3.77
CA SER A 133 -3.68 -1.61 -4.05
C SER A 133 -2.63 -0.66 -4.61
N ASN A 134 -1.40 -0.77 -4.10
CA ASN A 134 -0.28 0.09 -4.48
C ASN A 134 0.97 -0.74 -4.80
N CYS A 135 1.23 -0.98 -6.10
CA CYS A 135 2.39 -1.70 -6.63
C CYS A 135 2.59 -3.14 -6.09
N VAL A 136 1.50 -3.87 -5.81
CA VAL A 136 1.60 -5.26 -5.32
C VAL A 136 1.05 -6.27 -6.32
N ILE A 137 0.02 -5.94 -7.08
CA ILE A 137 -0.63 -6.90 -8.00
C ILE A 137 0.36 -7.33 -9.09
N ASN A 138 1.24 -6.43 -9.51
CA ASN A 138 2.27 -6.73 -10.49
C ASN A 138 3.23 -7.85 -10.04
N LEU A 139 3.44 -7.99 -8.73
CA LEU A 139 4.31 -9.00 -8.12
C LEU A 139 3.66 -10.38 -8.04
N SER A 140 2.33 -10.47 -8.17
CA SER A 140 1.61 -11.75 -8.11
C SER A 140 1.89 -12.62 -9.33
N PRO A 141 2.18 -13.92 -9.13
CA PRO A 141 2.30 -14.88 -10.23
C PRO A 141 0.95 -15.24 -10.87
N ASP A 142 -0.17 -15.05 -10.16
CA ASP A 142 -1.53 -15.37 -10.63
C ASP A 142 -2.48 -14.17 -10.44
N LYS A 143 -2.37 -13.21 -11.35
CA LYS A 143 -3.19 -11.98 -11.30
C LYS A 143 -4.70 -12.26 -11.46
N ASP A 144 -5.05 -13.31 -12.22
CA ASP A 144 -6.45 -13.71 -12.39
C ASP A 144 -7.07 -14.14 -11.07
N LYS A 145 -6.29 -14.85 -10.24
CA LYS A 145 -6.72 -15.28 -8.92
C LYS A 145 -6.87 -14.08 -7.97
N VAL A 146 -5.95 -13.11 -8.03
CA VAL A 146 -6.04 -11.85 -7.27
C VAL A 146 -7.35 -11.12 -7.58
N PHE A 147 -7.68 -10.95 -8.86
CA PHE A 147 -8.92 -10.26 -9.25
C PHE A 147 -10.18 -11.06 -8.88
N LYS A 148 -10.15 -12.39 -8.92
CA LYS A 148 -11.26 -13.24 -8.44
C LYS A 148 -11.46 -13.09 -6.93
N GLU A 149 -10.38 -13.08 -6.15
CA GLU A 149 -10.44 -12.87 -4.71
C GLU A 149 -10.90 -11.45 -4.36
N ALA A 150 -10.41 -10.44 -5.07
CA ALA A 150 -10.90 -9.07 -4.91
C ALA A 150 -12.41 -8.96 -5.20
N PHE A 151 -12.88 -9.60 -6.28
CA PHE A 151 -14.30 -9.63 -6.62
C PHE A 151 -15.14 -10.36 -5.56
N ARG A 152 -14.64 -11.48 -5.02
CA ARG A 152 -15.29 -12.24 -3.93
C ARG A 152 -15.45 -11.37 -2.67
N ALA A 153 -14.41 -10.65 -2.30
CA ALA A 153 -14.37 -9.84 -1.09
C ALA A 153 -15.24 -8.58 -1.17
N LEU A 154 -15.36 -7.99 -2.38
CA LEU A 154 -16.15 -6.78 -2.59
C LEU A 154 -17.65 -7.01 -2.40
N LYS A 155 -18.30 -6.13 -1.66
CA LYS A 155 -19.76 -6.04 -1.61
C LYS A 155 -20.32 -5.69 -2.99
N PRO A 156 -21.57 -6.06 -3.30
CA PRO A 156 -22.27 -5.55 -4.48
C PRO A 156 -22.24 -4.01 -4.53
N GLY A 157 -21.72 -3.45 -5.63
CA GLY A 157 -21.52 -2.00 -5.77
C GLY A 157 -20.23 -1.47 -5.15
N GLY A 158 -19.41 -2.33 -4.55
CA GLY A 158 -18.05 -1.99 -4.09
C GLY A 158 -17.12 -1.63 -5.26
N ARG A 159 -15.97 -1.00 -4.93
CA ARG A 159 -15.01 -0.52 -5.94
C ARG A 159 -13.57 -0.89 -5.59
N MET A 160 -12.75 -1.06 -6.62
CA MET A 160 -11.32 -1.32 -6.48
C MET A 160 -10.51 -0.25 -7.18
N LEU A 161 -9.46 0.24 -6.51
CA LEU A 161 -8.51 1.22 -7.05
C LEU A 161 -7.11 0.66 -6.98
N VAL A 162 -6.44 0.66 -8.12
CA VAL A 162 -5.10 0.11 -8.29
C VAL A 162 -4.18 1.22 -8.79
N SER A 163 -3.04 1.34 -8.13
CA SER A 163 -1.89 2.09 -8.61
C SER A 163 -0.75 1.09 -8.82
N ASP A 164 -0.39 0.84 -10.08
CA ASP A 164 0.63 -0.15 -10.40
C ASP A 164 1.41 0.25 -11.66
N ILE A 165 2.56 -0.38 -11.87
CA ILE A 165 3.38 -0.17 -13.06
C ILE A 165 2.79 -1.00 -14.20
N VAL A 166 2.55 -0.34 -15.33
CA VAL A 166 2.06 -1.01 -16.54
C VAL A 166 3.02 -0.75 -17.71
N THR A 167 3.14 -1.72 -18.59
CA THR A 167 3.91 -1.58 -19.82
C THR A 167 3.02 -1.00 -20.93
N GLN A 168 3.58 -0.11 -21.73
CA GLN A 168 2.92 0.39 -22.92
C GLN A 168 3.48 -0.35 -24.15
N GLY A 169 2.69 -1.24 -24.73
CA GLY A 169 3.09 -2.08 -25.87
C GLY A 169 3.64 -3.45 -25.45
N GLU A 170 4.17 -4.19 -26.43
CA GLU A 170 4.76 -5.51 -26.19
C GLU A 170 6.16 -5.38 -25.58
N LEU A 171 6.42 -6.15 -24.53
CA LEU A 171 7.77 -6.26 -23.97
C LEU A 171 8.67 -7.04 -24.94
N PRO A 172 9.93 -6.59 -25.16
CA PRO A 172 10.93 -7.38 -25.87
C PRO A 172 11.07 -8.78 -25.25
N ASP A 173 11.29 -9.79 -26.11
CA ASP A 173 11.40 -11.19 -25.67
C ASP A 173 12.53 -11.41 -24.64
N GLU A 174 13.58 -10.60 -24.68
CA GLU A 174 14.69 -10.64 -23.74
C GLU A 174 14.23 -10.27 -22.31
N ILE A 175 13.38 -9.26 -22.18
CA ILE A 175 12.83 -8.81 -20.90
C ILE A 175 11.75 -9.79 -20.42
N ARG A 176 10.94 -10.33 -21.35
CA ARG A 176 9.85 -11.26 -21.03
C ARG A 176 10.34 -12.59 -20.43
N LYS A 177 11.59 -12.95 -20.71
CA LYS A 177 12.24 -14.22 -20.28
C LYS A 177 13.16 -14.04 -19.08
N ASP A 178 13.31 -12.82 -18.57
CA ASP A 178 14.14 -12.54 -17.40
C ASP A 178 13.40 -13.02 -16.13
N PRO A 179 13.95 -14.00 -15.37
CA PRO A 179 13.31 -14.52 -14.17
C PRO A 179 13.35 -13.55 -12.98
N GLU A 180 14.06 -12.42 -13.09
CA GLU A 180 14.18 -11.40 -12.03
C GLU A 180 13.19 -10.22 -12.22
N MET A 181 12.30 -10.31 -13.24
CA MET A 181 11.31 -9.28 -13.53
C MET A 181 9.86 -9.68 -13.14
#